data_19b4dc98629771b43c10de043beadacf
#
_entry.id   19b4dc98629771b43c10de043beadacf
#
_cell.length_a   1.000
_cell.length_b   1.000
_cell.length_c   1.000
_cell.angle_alpha   90.00
_cell.angle_beta   90.00
_cell.angle_gamma   90.00
#
_symmetry.space_group_name_H-M   'P 1'
#
loop_
_entity.id
_entity.type
_entity.pdbx_description
1 polymer ?
#
loop_
_entity_poly.entity_id
_entity_poly.type
_entity_poly.pdbx_seq_one_letter_code
_entity_poly.pdbx_strand_id
1 'polypeptide(L)'
;MPDYAGLQQKKNELIRKALDGSAFIAPISAPTLTAMTGPDSLLMALPDGYEDAGWLSSDGIAFGRDVSSSDVTSFGSQTPTRSDTTADTTTVTIVGQETKRLTIEMYLGANLADLVPQVGGGVVISQPSRPKARFHRLFAVAVDDADEGEIYIGRELPRAKPTAYTEQAYSSGDDPITWGVTFTGYKDSTLGTAQRFHFGGPGWAALLEDMGFQPAATAP
;
A
#
# COMPACT_ATOMS: atom_id res chain seq x y z
N MET A 1 46.16 2.36 -6.12
CA MET A 1 45.06 1.43 -6.39
C MET A 1 43.93 1.84 -5.47
N PRO A 2 42.69 1.93 -5.92
CA PRO A 2 41.60 2.17 -5.01
C PRO A 2 41.52 1.01 -4.02
N ASP A 3 41.42 1.32 -2.72
CA ASP A 3 41.17 0.35 -1.69
C ASP A 3 39.68 0.02 -1.63
N TYR A 4 39.29 -0.99 -0.84
CA TYR A 4 37.91 -1.40 -0.72
C TYR A 4 37.01 -0.27 -0.17
N ALA A 5 37.52 0.56 0.73
CA ALA A 5 36.78 1.69 1.29
C ALA A 5 36.48 2.75 0.23
N GLY A 6 37.42 3.01 -0.68
CA GLY A 6 37.22 3.94 -1.79
C GLY A 6 36.22 3.48 -2.87
N LEU A 7 35.84 2.20 -2.87
CA LEU A 7 34.83 1.66 -3.75
C LEU A 7 33.41 1.77 -3.15
N GLN A 8 33.28 2.04 -1.84
CA GLN A 8 31.99 2.11 -1.14
C GLN A 8 31.38 3.50 -1.30
N GLN A 9 30.08 3.52 -1.62
CA GLN A 9 29.27 4.73 -1.73
C GLN A 9 28.08 4.64 -0.76
N LYS A 10 28.37 4.38 0.52
CA LYS A 10 27.34 4.22 1.55
C LYS A 10 26.95 5.58 2.10
N LYS A 11 25.63 5.84 2.14
CA LYS A 11 25.03 7.07 2.67
C LYS A 11 24.00 6.68 3.72
N ASN A 12 24.27 6.96 4.99
CA ASN A 12 23.38 6.62 6.10
C ASN A 12 22.08 7.44 6.04
N GLU A 13 22.18 8.67 5.55
CA GLU A 13 21.07 9.61 5.35
C GLU A 13 20.03 9.13 4.32
N LEU A 14 20.34 8.08 3.57
CA LEU A 14 19.38 7.45 2.64
C LEU A 14 18.68 6.20 3.20
N ILE A 15 19.02 5.77 4.41
CA ILE A 15 18.33 4.67 5.09
C ILE A 15 16.99 5.22 5.61
N ARG A 16 15.87 4.55 5.24
CA ARG A 16 14.52 4.97 5.64
C ARG A 16 13.91 4.00 6.63
N LYS A 17 13.11 4.56 7.54
CA LYS A 17 12.31 3.81 8.50
C LYS A 17 10.91 4.42 8.53
N ALA A 18 9.89 3.58 8.41
CA ALA A 18 8.53 4.04 8.67
C ALA A 18 8.37 4.27 10.18
N LEU A 19 8.28 5.53 10.59
CA LEU A 19 8.03 5.92 11.98
C LEU A 19 6.53 5.93 12.27
N ASP A 20 5.74 6.30 11.27
CA ASP A 20 4.28 6.33 11.28
C ASP A 20 3.76 5.97 9.88
N GLY A 21 2.47 5.65 9.79
CA GLY A 21 1.84 5.37 8.50
C GLY A 21 0.36 5.08 8.62
N SER A 22 -0.34 5.35 7.54
CA SER A 22 -1.79 5.13 7.42
C SER A 22 -2.15 4.43 6.12
N ALA A 23 -3.26 3.72 6.14
CA ALA A 23 -3.87 3.12 4.97
C ALA A 23 -5.26 3.72 4.73
N PHE A 24 -5.49 4.16 3.51
CA PHE A 24 -6.74 4.78 3.08
C PHE A 24 -7.40 3.91 2.03
N ILE A 25 -8.69 3.66 2.21
CA ILE A 25 -9.49 2.80 1.32
C ILE A 25 -10.66 3.60 0.79
N ALA A 26 -10.91 3.50 -0.50
CA ALA A 26 -12.03 4.16 -1.16
C ALA A 26 -12.78 3.20 -2.07
N PRO A 27 -14.07 3.46 -2.37
CA PRO A 27 -14.78 2.71 -3.40
C PRO A 27 -14.11 2.90 -4.76
N ILE A 28 -14.25 1.92 -5.65
CA ILE A 28 -13.63 1.97 -6.99
C ILE A 28 -14.09 3.17 -7.83
N SER A 29 -15.24 3.76 -7.51
CA SER A 29 -15.77 4.96 -8.15
C SER A 29 -15.07 6.25 -7.73
N ALA A 30 -14.33 6.25 -6.62
CA ALA A 30 -13.56 7.41 -6.19
C ALA A 30 -12.46 7.75 -7.21
N PRO A 31 -12.04 9.02 -7.32
CA PRO A 31 -10.91 9.39 -8.17
C PRO A 31 -9.60 8.69 -7.73
N THR A 32 -8.68 8.48 -8.66
CA THR A 32 -7.29 8.08 -8.35
C THR A 32 -6.49 9.29 -7.89
N LEU A 33 -5.42 9.06 -7.12
CA LEU A 33 -4.51 10.14 -6.77
C LEU A 33 -3.82 10.67 -8.03
N THR A 34 -3.73 11.98 -8.16
CA THR A 34 -2.92 12.62 -9.21
C THR A 34 -1.46 12.68 -8.76
N ALA A 35 -1.24 13.18 -7.54
CA ALA A 35 0.04 13.25 -6.87
C ALA A 35 -0.19 13.10 -5.36
N MET A 36 0.83 12.71 -4.61
CA MET A 36 0.78 12.63 -3.16
C MET A 36 1.14 13.97 -2.52
N THR A 37 2.07 14.70 -3.11
CA THR A 37 2.54 16.00 -2.61
C THR A 37 2.31 17.11 -3.63
N GLY A 38 2.12 18.32 -3.11
CA GLY A 38 2.00 19.54 -3.90
C GLY A 38 3.36 20.11 -4.33
N PRO A 39 3.34 21.25 -5.04
CA PRO A 39 4.56 21.97 -5.45
C PRO A 39 5.40 22.47 -4.27
N ASP A 40 4.79 22.60 -3.09
CA ASP A 40 5.42 22.96 -1.83
C ASP A 40 6.05 21.77 -1.09
N SER A 41 6.06 20.60 -1.71
CA SER A 41 6.49 19.31 -1.15
C SER A 41 5.66 18.80 0.03
N LEU A 42 4.54 19.45 0.37
CA LEU A 42 3.65 19.02 1.45
C LEU A 42 2.59 18.03 0.94
N LEU A 43 2.05 17.19 1.84
CA LEU A 43 0.99 16.26 1.53
C LEU A 43 -0.26 17.00 1.01
N MET A 44 -0.81 16.51 -0.07
CA MET A 44 -2.09 16.98 -0.60
C MET A 44 -3.25 16.25 0.10
N ALA A 45 -4.39 16.92 0.19
CA ALA A 45 -5.62 16.27 0.61
C ALA A 45 -5.95 15.10 -0.34
N LEU A 46 -6.38 14.00 0.23
CA LEU A 46 -6.86 12.86 -0.55
C LEU A 46 -8.17 13.23 -1.27
N PRO A 47 -8.42 12.63 -2.45
CA PRO A 47 -9.70 12.80 -3.13
C PRO A 47 -10.86 12.32 -2.27
N ASP A 48 -12.07 12.81 -2.57
CA ASP A 48 -13.28 12.40 -1.86
C ASP A 48 -13.50 10.86 -1.91
N GLY A 49 -13.95 10.33 -0.78
CA GLY A 49 -14.27 8.92 -0.62
C GLY A 49 -13.15 8.06 -0.05
N TYR A 50 -11.95 8.60 0.16
CA TYR A 50 -10.89 7.88 0.88
C TYR A 50 -11.13 7.98 2.39
N GLU A 51 -11.32 6.84 3.02
CA GLU A 51 -11.49 6.69 4.46
C GLU A 51 -10.24 6.04 5.07
N ASP A 52 -9.75 6.59 6.19
CA ASP A 52 -8.62 6.03 6.93
C ASP A 52 -8.98 4.70 7.58
N ALA A 53 -8.13 3.69 7.46
CA ALA A 53 -8.27 2.42 8.16
C ALA A 53 -8.15 2.54 9.69
N GLY A 54 -7.59 3.64 10.19
CA GLY A 54 -7.35 3.91 11.61
C GLY A 54 -6.11 3.22 12.15
N TRP A 55 -6.06 2.96 13.45
CA TRP A 55 -4.93 2.29 14.07
C TRP A 55 -4.69 0.90 13.48
N LEU A 56 -3.44 0.68 13.09
CA LEU A 56 -2.97 -0.59 12.54
C LEU A 56 -2.15 -1.34 13.61
N SER A 57 -1.94 -2.64 13.38
CA SER A 57 -1.03 -3.42 14.24
C SER A 57 0.40 -2.89 14.15
N SER A 58 1.20 -3.19 15.18
CA SER A 58 2.62 -2.81 15.24
C SER A 58 3.47 -3.34 14.07
N ASP A 59 2.97 -4.35 13.35
CA ASP A 59 3.61 -4.87 12.13
C ASP A 59 3.45 -3.91 10.93
N GLY A 60 2.60 -2.90 11.07
CA GLY A 60 2.37 -1.89 10.05
C GLY A 60 1.66 -2.43 8.81
N ILE A 61 2.08 -1.98 7.63
CA ILE A 61 1.52 -2.36 6.32
C ILE A 61 2.54 -3.20 5.58
N ALA A 62 2.19 -4.45 5.28
CA ALA A 62 3.08 -5.36 4.56
C ALA A 62 2.77 -5.37 3.06
N PHE A 63 3.81 -5.28 2.24
CA PHE A 63 3.71 -5.32 0.78
C PHE A 63 4.41 -6.55 0.24
N GLY A 64 3.69 -7.36 -0.52
CA GLY A 64 4.22 -8.52 -1.23
C GLY A 64 4.27 -8.29 -2.75
N ARG A 65 5.21 -8.94 -3.41
CA ARG A 65 5.29 -9.04 -4.86
C ARG A 65 5.68 -10.45 -5.22
N ASP A 66 4.88 -11.10 -6.04
CA ASP A 66 5.12 -12.45 -6.53
C ASP A 66 5.24 -12.42 -8.05
N VAL A 67 6.39 -12.90 -8.55
CA VAL A 67 6.72 -12.93 -9.98
C VAL A 67 6.88 -14.36 -10.40
N SER A 68 6.09 -14.80 -11.37
CA SER A 68 6.21 -16.10 -11.99
C SER A 68 6.82 -15.97 -13.38
N SER A 69 7.70 -16.91 -13.75
CA SER A 69 8.29 -16.98 -15.08
C SER A 69 8.10 -18.37 -15.71
N SER A 70 8.15 -18.40 -17.02
CA SER A 70 8.18 -19.62 -17.82
C SER A 70 9.46 -19.66 -18.64
N ASP A 71 10.21 -20.73 -18.47
CA ASP A 71 11.51 -20.91 -19.10
C ASP A 71 11.43 -21.90 -20.25
N VAL A 72 12.10 -21.57 -21.36
CA VAL A 72 12.29 -22.45 -22.51
C VAL A 72 13.71 -22.95 -22.51
N THR A 73 13.90 -24.27 -22.51
CA THR A 73 15.20 -24.90 -22.68
C THR A 73 15.36 -25.40 -24.13
N SER A 74 16.52 -25.19 -24.74
CA SER A 74 16.81 -25.66 -26.08
C SER A 74 17.67 -26.94 -26.07
N PHE A 75 17.58 -27.72 -27.12
CA PHE A 75 18.39 -28.95 -27.27
C PHE A 75 19.90 -28.61 -27.20
N GLY A 76 20.61 -29.31 -26.32
CA GLY A 76 22.05 -29.09 -26.09
C GLY A 76 22.39 -27.99 -25.09
N SER A 77 21.41 -27.26 -24.52
CA SER A 77 21.63 -26.27 -23.44
C SER A 77 21.17 -26.83 -22.10
N GLN A 78 22.00 -26.67 -21.06
CA GLN A 78 21.64 -27.00 -19.68
C GLN A 78 21.01 -25.81 -18.93
N THR A 79 21.03 -24.62 -19.55
CA THR A 79 20.43 -23.41 -19.00
C THR A 79 19.27 -22.96 -19.89
N PRO A 80 18.24 -22.29 -19.31
CA PRO A 80 17.17 -21.72 -20.09
C PRO A 80 17.70 -20.79 -21.18
N THR A 81 17.20 -20.93 -22.39
CA THR A 81 17.58 -20.06 -23.53
C THR A 81 16.65 -18.89 -23.69
N ARG A 82 15.45 -18.95 -23.07
CA ARG A 82 14.47 -17.86 -22.99
C ARG A 82 13.72 -17.96 -21.68
N SER A 83 13.43 -16.81 -21.07
CA SER A 83 12.57 -16.70 -19.88
C SER A 83 11.56 -15.58 -20.09
N ASP A 84 10.28 -15.88 -19.94
CA ASP A 84 9.20 -14.91 -20.07
C ASP A 84 8.47 -14.79 -18.72
N THR A 85 8.24 -13.56 -18.24
CA THR A 85 7.40 -13.32 -17.06
C THR A 85 5.95 -13.62 -17.39
N THR A 86 5.33 -14.54 -16.67
CA THR A 86 3.94 -14.97 -16.87
C THR A 86 2.96 -14.31 -15.92
N ALA A 87 3.42 -13.93 -14.72
CA ALA A 87 2.63 -13.19 -13.75
C ALA A 87 3.53 -12.26 -12.91
N ASP A 88 2.99 -11.11 -12.52
CA ASP A 88 3.58 -10.17 -11.57
C ASP A 88 2.43 -9.64 -10.72
N THR A 89 2.33 -10.16 -9.50
CA THR A 89 1.20 -9.91 -8.60
C THR A 89 1.68 -9.12 -7.40
N THR A 90 1.04 -7.99 -7.14
CA THR A 90 1.27 -7.17 -5.95
C THR A 90 0.18 -7.40 -4.93
N THR A 91 0.57 -7.58 -3.67
CA THR A 91 -0.34 -7.69 -2.53
C THR A 91 -0.01 -6.66 -1.46
N VAL A 92 -1.03 -6.26 -0.71
CA VAL A 92 -0.91 -5.40 0.48
C VAL A 92 -1.72 -6.01 1.60
N THR A 93 -1.10 -6.24 2.74
CA THR A 93 -1.78 -6.72 3.94
C THR A 93 -1.87 -5.58 4.96
N ILE A 94 -3.08 -5.34 5.44
CA ILE A 94 -3.42 -4.33 6.44
C ILE A 94 -4.11 -5.04 7.59
N VAL A 95 -3.63 -4.81 8.81
CA VAL A 95 -4.23 -5.39 10.03
C VAL A 95 -4.73 -4.25 10.91
N GLY A 96 -6.02 -3.92 10.78
CA GLY A 96 -6.67 -2.88 11.56
C GLY A 96 -6.97 -3.34 12.99
N GLN A 97 -6.76 -2.46 13.96
CA GLN A 97 -7.09 -2.68 15.38
C GLN A 97 -8.41 -2.01 15.79
N GLU A 98 -8.89 -1.06 14.99
CA GLU A 98 -10.15 -0.39 15.27
C GLU A 98 -11.34 -1.20 14.75
N THR A 99 -12.32 -1.41 15.64
CA THR A 99 -13.62 -1.99 15.27
C THR A 99 -14.54 -0.89 14.76
N LYS A 100 -14.46 -0.59 13.48
CA LYS A 100 -15.29 0.43 12.82
C LYS A 100 -15.92 -0.09 11.53
N ARG A 101 -16.90 0.65 10.99
CA ARG A 101 -17.64 0.25 9.79
C ARG A 101 -16.71 -0.18 8.65
N LEU A 102 -15.69 0.60 8.34
CA LEU A 102 -14.76 0.33 7.24
C LEU A 102 -14.01 -0.99 7.42
N THR A 103 -13.40 -1.21 8.60
CA THR A 103 -12.62 -2.42 8.88
C THR A 103 -13.51 -3.67 8.87
N ILE A 104 -14.72 -3.58 9.44
CA ILE A 104 -15.71 -4.66 9.40
C ILE A 104 -16.16 -4.94 7.96
N GLU A 105 -16.47 -3.90 7.18
CA GLU A 105 -16.89 -4.00 5.78
C GLU A 105 -15.83 -4.71 4.92
N MET A 106 -14.58 -4.32 5.08
CA MET A 106 -13.46 -4.94 4.35
C MET A 106 -13.27 -6.40 4.75
N TYR A 107 -13.30 -6.70 6.05
CA TYR A 107 -13.11 -8.06 6.56
C TYR A 107 -14.25 -9.01 6.17
N LEU A 108 -15.50 -8.57 6.24
CA LEU A 108 -16.66 -9.39 5.88
C LEU A 108 -16.94 -9.43 4.36
N GLY A 109 -16.34 -8.52 3.57
CA GLY A 109 -16.65 -8.36 2.16
C GLY A 109 -18.10 -7.94 1.90
N ALA A 110 -18.73 -7.28 2.87
CA ALA A 110 -20.10 -6.81 2.82
C ALA A 110 -20.16 -5.29 2.57
N ASN A 111 -21.27 -4.78 2.03
CA ASN A 111 -21.52 -3.34 1.99
C ASN A 111 -22.34 -2.95 3.20
N LEU A 112 -21.80 -2.10 4.03
CA LEU A 112 -22.42 -1.64 5.26
C LEU A 112 -22.91 -0.17 5.19
N ALA A 113 -22.82 0.47 4.01
CA ALA A 113 -23.17 1.88 3.85
C ALA A 113 -24.62 2.18 4.25
N ASP A 114 -25.54 1.28 3.93
CA ASP A 114 -26.96 1.43 4.19
C ASP A 114 -27.44 0.72 5.49
N LEU A 115 -26.49 0.23 6.30
CA LEU A 115 -26.83 -0.51 7.51
C LEU A 115 -27.33 0.44 8.60
N VAL A 116 -28.54 0.21 9.05
CA VAL A 116 -29.16 0.98 10.14
C VAL A 116 -29.09 0.18 11.44
N PRO A 117 -28.49 0.74 12.50
CA PRO A 117 -28.48 0.10 13.81
C PRO A 117 -29.91 -0.11 14.36
N GLN A 118 -30.11 -1.15 15.16
CA GLN A 118 -31.36 -1.39 15.88
C GLN A 118 -31.58 -0.33 16.96
N VAL A 119 -32.81 -0.22 17.45
CA VAL A 119 -33.12 0.58 18.65
C VAL A 119 -32.26 0.05 19.80
N GLY A 120 -31.43 0.90 20.37
CA GLY A 120 -30.45 0.51 21.38
C GLY A 120 -29.01 0.30 20.85
N GLY A 121 -28.75 0.58 19.53
CA GLY A 121 -27.43 0.64 18.92
C GLY A 121 -26.87 -0.71 18.45
N GLY A 122 -27.61 -1.81 18.65
CA GLY A 122 -27.18 -3.13 18.18
C GLY A 122 -27.10 -3.19 16.64
N VAL A 123 -26.07 -3.87 16.12
CA VAL A 123 -25.89 -4.07 14.69
C VAL A 123 -25.76 -5.57 14.41
N VAL A 124 -26.55 -6.07 13.46
CA VAL A 124 -26.48 -7.46 13.00
C VAL A 124 -26.08 -7.46 11.54
N ILE A 125 -24.96 -8.11 11.24
CA ILE A 125 -24.44 -8.20 9.88
C ILE A 125 -24.44 -9.67 9.47
N SER A 126 -25.17 -9.98 8.40
CA SER A 126 -25.20 -11.33 7.83
C SER A 126 -24.20 -11.41 6.70
N GLN A 127 -23.24 -12.30 6.81
CA GLN A 127 -22.31 -12.57 5.72
C GLN A 127 -23.07 -13.30 4.59
N PRO A 128 -23.06 -12.77 3.36
CA PRO A 128 -23.74 -13.44 2.26
C PRO A 128 -23.08 -14.78 1.92
N SER A 129 -23.87 -15.79 1.62
CA SER A 129 -23.35 -17.13 1.21
C SER A 129 -22.49 -17.09 -0.07
N ARG A 130 -22.60 -16.04 -0.86
CA ARG A 130 -21.78 -15.75 -2.03
C ARG A 130 -21.28 -14.30 -1.97
N PRO A 131 -20.25 -14.02 -1.18
CA PRO A 131 -19.71 -12.67 -1.08
C PRO A 131 -19.19 -12.23 -2.45
N LYS A 132 -19.61 -11.07 -2.90
CA LYS A 132 -19.07 -10.43 -4.10
C LYS A 132 -17.88 -9.58 -3.66
N ALA A 133 -16.68 -10.08 -3.84
CA ALA A 133 -15.48 -9.28 -3.59
C ALA A 133 -15.50 -8.06 -4.52
N ARG A 134 -15.55 -6.86 -3.91
CA ARG A 134 -15.60 -5.58 -4.60
C ARG A 134 -14.19 -5.07 -4.84
N PHE A 135 -14.04 -4.28 -5.88
CA PHE A 135 -12.81 -3.53 -6.08
C PHE A 135 -12.85 -2.23 -5.30
N HIS A 136 -11.71 -1.87 -4.77
CA HIS A 136 -11.47 -0.66 -4.00
C HIS A 136 -10.25 0.06 -4.58
N ARG A 137 -10.10 1.33 -4.25
CA ARG A 137 -8.85 2.05 -4.34
C ARG A 137 -8.18 1.98 -2.98
N LEU A 138 -6.89 1.73 -2.97
CA LEU A 138 -6.11 1.65 -1.75
C LEU A 138 -4.90 2.56 -1.88
N PHE A 139 -4.67 3.39 -0.90
CA PHE A 139 -3.48 4.20 -0.76
C PHE A 139 -2.90 4.01 0.63
N ALA A 140 -1.64 3.66 0.72
CA ALA A 140 -0.90 3.54 1.96
C ALA A 140 0.26 4.53 1.93
N VAL A 141 0.48 5.24 3.01
CA VAL A 141 1.58 6.18 3.18
C VAL A 141 2.32 5.88 4.46
N ALA A 142 3.65 5.89 4.39
CA ALA A 142 4.55 5.87 5.52
C ALA A 142 5.28 7.21 5.62
N VAL A 143 5.52 7.63 6.85
CA VAL A 143 6.23 8.86 7.17
C VAL A 143 7.54 8.51 7.87
N ASP A 144 8.63 9.07 7.38
CA ASP A 144 9.94 9.07 8.01
C ASP A 144 10.33 10.52 8.31
N ASP A 145 11.10 10.73 9.34
CA ASP A 145 11.62 12.06 9.72
C ASP A 145 13.13 12.09 9.48
N ALA A 146 13.57 13.08 8.74
CA ALA A 146 14.99 13.34 8.46
C ALA A 146 15.35 14.74 8.91
N ASP A 147 16.63 15.02 9.05
CA ASP A 147 17.14 16.35 9.47
C ASP A 147 16.63 17.47 8.55
N GLU A 148 16.38 17.15 7.28
CA GLU A 148 15.86 18.07 6.25
C GLU A 148 14.31 18.18 6.26
N GLY A 149 13.61 17.42 7.09
CA GLY A 149 12.17 17.37 7.22
C GLY A 149 11.55 16.01 6.86
N GLU A 150 10.24 15.97 6.88
CA GLU A 150 9.48 14.74 6.65
C GLU A 150 9.66 14.18 5.24
N ILE A 151 9.69 12.85 5.16
CA ILE A 151 9.75 12.07 3.92
C ILE A 151 8.53 11.17 3.87
N TYR A 152 7.80 11.26 2.79
CA TYR A 152 6.59 10.47 2.56
C TYR A 152 6.86 9.40 1.50
N ILE A 153 6.52 8.15 1.84
CA ILE A 153 6.62 7.00 0.94
C ILE A 153 5.22 6.41 0.79
N GLY A 154 4.61 6.64 -0.36
CA GLY A 154 3.27 6.20 -0.67
C GLY A 154 3.23 5.03 -1.65
N ARG A 155 2.26 4.15 -1.47
CA ARG A 155 1.92 3.11 -2.44
C ARG A 155 0.43 3.13 -2.71
N GLU A 156 0.06 3.23 -3.97
CA GLU A 156 -1.32 3.21 -4.42
C GLU A 156 -1.58 1.94 -5.23
N LEU A 157 -2.65 1.24 -4.87
CA LEU A 157 -3.25 0.20 -5.69
C LEU A 157 -4.56 0.76 -6.25
N PRO A 158 -4.54 1.27 -7.49
CA PRO A 158 -5.72 1.94 -8.08
C PRO A 158 -6.92 1.03 -8.21
N ARG A 159 -6.68 -0.28 -8.29
CA ARG A 159 -7.71 -1.31 -8.38
C ARG A 159 -7.30 -2.50 -7.52
N ALA A 160 -7.72 -2.51 -6.27
CA ALA A 160 -7.42 -3.55 -5.31
C ALA A 160 -8.68 -4.35 -4.94
N LYS A 161 -8.50 -5.60 -4.56
CA LYS A 161 -9.57 -6.48 -4.15
C LYS A 161 -9.11 -7.32 -2.96
N PRO A 162 -9.94 -7.48 -1.89
CA PRO A 162 -9.65 -8.42 -0.81
C PRO A 162 -9.54 -9.85 -1.34
N THR A 163 -8.45 -10.54 -1.00
CA THR A 163 -8.17 -11.91 -1.46
C THR A 163 -7.85 -12.88 -0.35
N ALA A 164 -7.41 -12.39 0.81
CA ALA A 164 -7.20 -13.21 1.99
C ALA A 164 -7.53 -12.43 3.26
N TYR A 165 -7.77 -13.16 4.34
CA TYR A 165 -8.16 -12.63 5.64
C TYR A 165 -7.33 -13.31 6.71
N THR A 166 -6.91 -12.57 7.75
CA THR A 166 -6.25 -13.15 8.91
C THR A 166 -7.28 -13.77 9.85
N GLU A 167 -6.87 -14.79 10.58
CA GLU A 167 -7.67 -15.36 11.64
C GLU A 167 -7.94 -14.34 12.74
N GLN A 168 -9.16 -14.29 13.25
CA GLN A 168 -9.53 -13.50 14.42
C GLN A 168 -9.55 -14.40 15.66
N ALA A 169 -8.90 -13.97 16.70
CA ALA A 169 -8.97 -14.63 18.01
C ALA A 169 -9.67 -13.72 19.03
N TYR A 170 -10.59 -14.31 19.80
CA TYR A 170 -11.17 -13.68 20.98
C TYR A 170 -10.43 -14.26 22.19
N SER A 171 -9.46 -13.55 22.70
CA SER A 171 -8.64 -13.96 23.82
C SER A 171 -8.66 -12.89 24.92
N SER A 172 -8.32 -13.29 26.13
CA SER A 172 -8.11 -12.38 27.26
C SER A 172 -6.66 -11.91 27.40
N GLY A 173 -5.80 -12.20 26.41
CA GLY A 173 -4.40 -11.76 26.38
C GLY A 173 -4.25 -10.28 26.03
N ASP A 174 -3.01 -9.86 25.84
CA ASP A 174 -2.66 -8.46 25.56
C ASP A 174 -2.96 -8.03 24.11
N ASP A 175 -3.26 -8.98 23.23
CA ASP A 175 -3.53 -8.69 21.81
C ASP A 175 -4.98 -8.22 21.60
N PRO A 176 -5.20 -7.11 20.87
CA PRO A 176 -6.54 -6.65 20.53
C PRO A 176 -7.18 -7.55 19.48
N ILE A 177 -8.50 -7.48 19.37
CA ILE A 177 -9.22 -8.06 18.24
C ILE A 177 -8.81 -7.29 16.99
N THR A 178 -8.32 -8.00 15.95
CA THR A 178 -7.80 -7.40 14.72
C THR A 178 -8.66 -7.74 13.51
N TRP A 179 -8.59 -6.88 12.51
CA TRP A 179 -9.29 -6.97 11.23
C TRP A 179 -8.26 -7.00 10.10
N GLY A 180 -7.66 -8.17 9.88
CA GLY A 180 -6.58 -8.30 8.91
C GLY A 180 -7.10 -8.69 7.53
N VAL A 181 -6.77 -7.90 6.52
CA VAL A 181 -7.19 -8.11 5.13
C VAL A 181 -5.99 -7.97 4.20
N THR A 182 -5.81 -8.95 3.32
CA THR A 182 -4.85 -8.88 2.23
C THR A 182 -5.57 -8.49 0.94
N PHE A 183 -5.11 -7.42 0.33
CA PHE A 183 -5.58 -6.95 -0.96
C PHE A 183 -4.61 -7.34 -2.06
N THR A 184 -5.14 -7.79 -3.19
CA THR A 184 -4.36 -7.98 -4.41
C THR A 184 -4.63 -6.82 -5.37
N GLY A 185 -3.55 -6.25 -5.93
CA GLY A 185 -3.61 -5.21 -6.95
C GLY A 185 -3.91 -5.80 -8.33
N TYR A 186 -4.80 -5.17 -9.06
CA TYR A 186 -5.16 -5.50 -10.43
C TYR A 186 -4.92 -4.30 -11.34
N LYS A 187 -4.63 -4.56 -12.59
CA LYS A 187 -4.47 -3.51 -13.58
C LYS A 187 -5.72 -2.64 -13.66
N ASP A 188 -5.56 -1.35 -13.39
CA ASP A 188 -6.59 -0.35 -13.65
C ASP A 188 -6.61 -0.01 -15.15
N SER A 189 -7.79 0.02 -15.76
CA SER A 189 -7.92 0.23 -17.21
C SER A 189 -7.55 1.65 -17.65
N THR A 190 -7.69 2.63 -16.76
CA THR A 190 -7.39 4.04 -17.04
C THR A 190 -5.91 4.35 -16.88
N LEU A 191 -5.32 3.88 -15.76
CA LEU A 191 -3.92 4.12 -15.44
C LEU A 191 -2.95 3.11 -16.07
N GLY A 192 -3.46 1.97 -16.54
CA GLY A 192 -2.65 0.93 -17.18
C GLY A 192 -1.74 0.14 -16.23
N THR A 193 -1.83 0.36 -14.92
CA THR A 193 -0.95 -0.27 -13.90
C THR A 193 -1.75 -0.85 -12.73
N ALA A 194 -1.16 -1.81 -12.02
CA ALA A 194 -1.72 -2.39 -10.80
C ALA A 194 -1.25 -1.67 -9.53
N GLN A 195 -0.10 -0.98 -9.60
CA GLN A 195 0.49 -0.27 -8.47
C GLN A 195 1.22 0.98 -8.95
N ARG A 196 1.18 2.03 -8.12
CA ARG A 196 2.01 3.23 -8.27
C ARG A 196 2.76 3.49 -6.96
N PHE A 197 3.98 4.00 -7.10
CA PHE A 197 4.78 4.48 -5.99
C PHE A 197 4.79 5.99 -6.00
N HIS A 198 4.67 6.58 -4.84
CA HIS A 198 4.71 8.00 -4.60
C HIS A 198 5.83 8.29 -3.61
N PHE A 199 6.68 9.22 -3.92
CA PHE A 199 7.73 9.69 -3.04
C PHE A 199 7.67 11.19 -2.99
N GLY A 200 7.84 11.77 -1.82
CA GLY A 200 7.77 13.21 -1.64
C GLY A 200 8.05 13.64 -0.21
N GLY A 201 7.87 14.89 0.06
CA GLY A 201 8.16 15.53 1.34
C GLY A 201 9.32 16.50 1.26
N PRO A 202 9.44 17.44 2.22
CA PRO A 202 10.56 18.37 2.26
C PRO A 202 11.93 17.66 2.31
N GLY A 203 12.07 16.64 3.17
CA GLY A 203 13.28 15.85 3.29
C GLY A 203 13.57 15.03 2.03
N TRP A 204 12.55 14.53 1.31
CA TRP A 204 12.74 13.87 0.03
C TRP A 204 13.31 14.83 -1.02
N ALA A 205 12.74 16.05 -1.10
CA ALA A 205 13.16 17.05 -2.06
C ALA A 205 14.61 17.50 -1.84
N ALA A 206 15.05 17.61 -0.58
CA ALA A 206 16.40 17.98 -0.22
C ALA A 206 17.45 16.90 -0.60
N LEU A 207 17.07 15.64 -0.58
CA LEU A 207 17.98 14.49 -0.81
C LEU A 207 17.95 13.95 -2.24
N LEU A 208 17.22 14.59 -3.18
CA LEU A 208 17.06 14.11 -4.56
C LEU A 208 18.41 13.80 -5.25
N GLU A 209 19.37 14.71 -5.17
CA GLU A 209 20.69 14.55 -5.81
C GLU A 209 21.47 13.39 -5.19
N ASP A 210 21.44 13.27 -3.86
CA ASP A 210 22.10 12.20 -3.13
C ASP A 210 21.53 10.82 -3.45
N MET A 211 20.24 10.75 -3.76
CA MET A 211 19.54 9.54 -4.22
C MET A 211 19.78 9.27 -5.71
N GLY A 212 20.42 10.17 -6.43
CA GLY A 212 20.72 10.03 -7.86
C GLY A 212 19.60 10.51 -8.79
N PHE A 213 18.60 11.23 -8.29
CA PHE A 213 17.60 11.89 -9.13
C PHE A 213 18.07 13.27 -9.56
N GLN A 214 17.71 13.67 -10.78
CA GLN A 214 17.96 15.04 -11.21
C GLN A 214 16.84 15.95 -10.68
N PRO A 215 17.16 17.12 -10.08
CA PRO A 215 16.17 18.09 -9.70
C PRO A 215 15.33 18.51 -10.93
N ALA A 216 14.05 18.82 -10.70
CA ALA A 216 13.22 19.37 -11.75
C ALA A 216 13.88 20.65 -12.28
N ALA A 217 13.97 20.79 -13.60
CA ALA A 217 14.44 22.04 -14.19
C ALA A 217 13.54 23.17 -13.70
N THR A 218 14.13 24.20 -13.09
CA THR A 218 13.41 25.42 -12.75
C THR A 218 12.77 25.97 -14.04
N ALA A 219 11.45 26.02 -14.07
CA ALA A 219 10.75 26.65 -15.18
C ALA A 219 11.26 28.08 -15.37
N PRO A 220 11.52 28.54 -16.59
CA PRO A 220 12.03 29.87 -16.88
C PRO A 220 11.05 30.97 -16.51
#